data_370007787ae27353913ed13953513436
#
_entry.id   370007787ae27353913ed13953513436
#
_cell.length_a   1.000
_cell.length_b   1.000
_cell.length_c   1.000
_cell.angle_alpha   90.00
_cell.angle_beta   90.00
_cell.angle_gamma   90.00
#
_symmetry.space_group_name_H-M   'P 1'
#
loop_
_entity.id
_entity.type
_entity.pdbx_description
1 polymer ?
#
loop_
_entity_poly.entity_id
_entity_poly.type
_entity_poly.pdbx_seq_one_letter_code
_entity_poly.pdbx_strand_id
1 'polypeptide(L)'
;MLQFSDANAKLEKLYNVPELAEWLTDDRKVYSLDLLSGWSCPFAHECKSKATETGEISKAGNPRMKIVDGKHTKFRCFSASQEALLPNVYSLRKGNFNALRDMHINDMIHHLHNDLPTDAGIVRIHVAGDFFSSDYMLAWYNVASLNPNVLFYAYTKSIRYWQFHIKEYPILDNLVFTASYGG
;
A
#
# COMPACT_ATOMS: atom_id res chain seq x y z
N MET A 1 11.17 1.33 -11.29
CA MET A 1 9.80 0.94 -11.70
C MET A 1 9.11 0.33 -10.49
N LEU A 2 7.97 0.86 -10.09
CA LEU A 2 7.13 0.30 -9.04
C LEU A 2 6.37 -0.91 -9.57
N GLN A 3 6.07 -1.87 -8.69
CA GLN A 3 5.37 -3.07 -9.08
C GLN A 3 3.97 -3.08 -8.43
N PHE A 4 2.95 -2.88 -9.25
CA PHE A 4 1.57 -3.12 -8.89
C PHE A 4 1.27 -4.62 -8.95
N SER A 5 0.44 -5.09 -8.03
CA SER A 5 -0.02 -6.49 -8.00
C SER A 5 -1.44 -6.59 -8.52
N ASP A 6 -1.73 -7.66 -9.24
CA ASP A 6 -3.10 -8.03 -9.61
C ASP A 6 -3.98 -8.27 -8.38
N ALA A 7 -5.30 -8.26 -8.58
CA ALA A 7 -6.25 -8.54 -7.53
C ALA A 7 -5.99 -9.90 -6.87
N ASN A 8 -5.87 -9.92 -5.54
CA ASN A 8 -5.94 -11.15 -4.78
C ASN A 8 -7.40 -11.58 -4.56
N ALA A 9 -7.64 -12.80 -4.06
CA ALA A 9 -8.98 -13.37 -3.86
C ALA A 9 -9.95 -12.48 -3.05
N LYS A 10 -9.44 -11.55 -2.23
CA LYS A 10 -10.27 -10.54 -1.56
C LYS A 10 -10.65 -9.40 -2.51
N LEU A 11 -9.72 -8.92 -3.29
CA LEU A 11 -9.92 -7.81 -4.23
C LEU A 11 -10.76 -8.24 -5.44
N GLU A 12 -10.66 -9.49 -5.87
CA GLU A 12 -11.51 -10.07 -6.92
C GLU A 12 -13.02 -9.95 -6.61
N LYS A 13 -13.40 -9.90 -5.34
CA LYS A 13 -14.79 -9.68 -4.94
C LYS A 13 -15.34 -8.31 -5.35
N LEU A 14 -14.47 -7.32 -5.59
CA LEU A 14 -14.88 -5.99 -6.03
C LEU A 14 -15.55 -6.01 -7.41
N TYR A 15 -15.21 -6.97 -8.27
CA TYR A 15 -15.86 -7.14 -9.58
C TYR A 15 -17.37 -7.46 -9.47
N ASN A 16 -17.82 -7.93 -8.31
CA ASN A 16 -19.22 -8.29 -8.05
C ASN A 16 -19.98 -7.22 -7.24
N VAL A 17 -19.39 -6.04 -7.03
CA VAL A 17 -20.01 -4.93 -6.29
C VAL A 17 -20.63 -3.97 -7.30
N PRO A 18 -22.00 -3.87 -7.38
CA PRO A 18 -22.67 -3.07 -8.39
C PRO A 18 -22.27 -1.59 -8.37
N GLU A 19 -22.02 -1.01 -7.20
CA GLU A 19 -21.63 0.38 -7.01
C GLU A 19 -20.23 0.70 -7.55
N LEU A 20 -19.44 -0.32 -7.85
CA LEU A 20 -18.09 -0.20 -8.41
C LEU A 20 -18.04 -0.48 -9.92
N ALA A 21 -19.17 -0.87 -10.53
CA ALA A 21 -19.22 -1.27 -11.93
C ALA A 21 -18.77 -0.16 -12.89
N GLU A 22 -19.02 1.09 -12.57
CA GLU A 22 -18.61 2.25 -13.40
C GLU A 22 -17.09 2.38 -13.54
N TRP A 23 -16.32 1.92 -12.52
CA TRP A 23 -14.85 1.95 -12.51
C TRP A 23 -14.22 0.75 -13.23
N LEU A 24 -15.01 -0.30 -13.50
CA LEU A 24 -14.57 -1.58 -14.04
C LEU A 24 -15.12 -1.86 -15.44
N THR A 25 -15.54 -0.82 -16.14
CA THR A 25 -15.92 -0.90 -17.57
C THR A 25 -14.71 -1.19 -18.46
N ASP A 26 -14.95 -1.65 -19.68
CA ASP A 26 -13.93 -1.82 -20.72
C ASP A 26 -12.74 -2.71 -20.30
N ASP A 27 -13.03 -3.82 -19.63
CA ASP A 27 -12.03 -4.79 -19.13
C ASP A 27 -11.01 -4.19 -18.13
N ARG A 28 -11.34 -3.08 -17.47
CA ARG A 28 -10.50 -2.49 -16.45
C ARG A 28 -10.38 -3.39 -15.23
N LYS A 29 -9.22 -3.32 -14.59
CA LYS A 29 -8.84 -4.25 -13.53
C LYS A 29 -8.63 -3.58 -12.19
N VAL A 30 -8.63 -4.43 -11.17
CA VAL A 30 -8.30 -4.07 -9.79
C VAL A 30 -6.84 -4.39 -9.51
N TYR A 31 -6.10 -3.39 -9.02
CA TYR A 31 -4.69 -3.53 -8.64
C TYR A 31 -4.44 -3.12 -7.19
N SER A 32 -3.26 -3.48 -6.67
CA SER A 32 -2.73 -2.91 -5.44
C SER A 32 -1.27 -2.51 -5.56
N LEU A 33 -0.84 -1.48 -4.82
CA LEU A 33 0.57 -1.20 -4.58
C LEU A 33 0.88 -1.45 -3.11
N ASP A 34 1.71 -2.44 -2.83
CA ASP A 34 2.02 -2.86 -1.48
C ASP A 34 3.42 -2.44 -1.03
N LEU A 35 3.54 -2.12 0.25
CA LEU A 35 4.79 -1.75 0.91
C LEU A 35 5.11 -2.69 2.07
N LEU A 36 6.37 -2.70 2.53
CA LEU A 36 6.79 -3.50 3.69
C LEU A 36 6.03 -3.14 4.96
N SER A 37 5.38 -4.12 5.55
CA SER A 37 4.64 -3.99 6.80
C SER A 37 5.53 -3.57 7.96
N GLY A 38 5.01 -2.71 8.83
CA GLY A 38 5.71 -2.21 10.00
C GLY A 38 6.85 -1.24 9.70
N TRP A 39 7.53 -1.36 8.56
CA TRP A 39 8.52 -0.39 8.08
C TRP A 39 7.85 0.86 7.54
N SER A 40 6.80 0.70 6.75
CA SER A 40 5.99 1.78 6.19
C SER A 40 4.81 2.21 7.07
N CYS A 41 4.69 1.71 8.31
CA CYS A 41 3.54 1.94 9.19
C CYS A 41 3.94 2.77 10.42
N PRO A 42 4.07 4.11 10.31
CA PRO A 42 4.57 4.93 11.42
C PRO A 42 3.63 4.95 12.63
N PHE A 43 2.32 4.86 12.41
CA PHE A 43 1.29 4.94 13.45
C PHE A 43 0.67 3.60 13.84
N ALA A 44 1.18 2.49 13.34
CA ALA A 44 0.74 1.16 13.76
C ALA A 44 1.36 0.79 15.13
N HIS A 45 0.66 1.04 16.22
CA HIS A 45 1.15 0.72 17.56
C HIS A 45 0.86 -0.74 17.93
N GLU A 46 -0.39 -1.17 17.82
CA GLU A 46 -0.86 -2.47 18.31
C GLU A 46 -0.52 -3.65 17.40
N CYS A 47 -0.24 -3.40 16.12
CA CYS A 47 0.10 -4.44 15.14
C CYS A 47 1.48 -4.25 14.50
N LYS A 48 2.37 -3.47 15.13
CA LYS A 48 3.67 -3.13 14.56
C LYS A 48 4.61 -4.32 14.58
N SER A 49 4.57 -5.13 13.53
CA SER A 49 5.47 -6.26 13.31
C SER A 49 6.21 -6.05 11.99
N LYS A 50 7.47 -6.48 11.95
CA LYS A 50 8.37 -6.37 10.79
C LYS A 50 8.96 -7.72 10.45
N ALA A 51 8.89 -8.12 9.19
CA ALA A 51 9.73 -9.19 8.68
C ALA A 51 11.15 -8.65 8.46
N THR A 52 12.15 -9.36 8.95
CA THR A 52 13.57 -9.00 8.84
C THR A 52 14.39 -10.21 8.43
N GLU A 53 15.41 -10.01 7.59
CA GLU A 53 16.36 -11.03 7.23
C GLU A 53 17.27 -11.38 8.43
N THR A 54 17.55 -12.65 8.62
CA THR A 54 18.45 -13.12 9.71
C THR A 54 19.92 -13.07 9.31
N GLY A 55 20.22 -12.86 8.04
CA GLY A 55 21.56 -13.01 7.46
C GLY A 55 21.88 -14.44 7.02
N GLU A 56 21.04 -15.41 7.34
CA GLU A 56 21.17 -16.80 6.90
C GLU A 56 20.40 -17.04 5.61
N ILE A 57 20.88 -18.01 4.81
CA ILE A 57 20.22 -18.47 3.60
C ILE A 57 19.64 -19.86 3.83
N SER A 58 18.43 -20.07 3.36
CA SER A 58 17.77 -21.38 3.38
C SER A 58 18.38 -22.33 2.34
N LYS A 59 18.10 -23.62 2.45
CA LYS A 59 18.52 -24.63 1.47
C LYS A 59 18.03 -24.34 0.03
N ALA A 60 16.94 -23.59 -0.09
CA ALA A 60 16.37 -23.17 -1.37
C ALA A 60 16.96 -21.84 -1.91
N GLY A 61 18.01 -21.30 -1.28
CA GLY A 61 18.66 -20.04 -1.70
C GLY A 61 17.97 -18.77 -1.27
N ASN A 62 16.85 -18.84 -0.54
CA ASN A 62 16.12 -17.66 -0.06
C ASN A 62 16.63 -17.18 1.30
N PRO A 63 16.59 -15.86 1.59
CA PRO A 63 16.89 -15.35 2.92
C PRO A 63 15.97 -15.99 3.98
N ARG A 64 16.56 -16.40 5.10
CA ARG A 64 15.77 -16.76 6.28
C ARG A 64 15.24 -15.52 6.94
N MET A 65 13.97 -15.56 7.30
CA MET A 65 13.25 -14.44 7.88
C MET A 65 12.94 -14.68 9.35
N LYS A 66 12.93 -13.60 10.12
CA LYS A 66 12.34 -13.55 11.46
C LYS A 66 11.34 -12.41 11.54
N ILE A 67 10.37 -12.51 12.45
CA ILE A 67 9.43 -11.43 12.74
C ILE A 67 9.87 -10.74 14.02
N VAL A 68 9.97 -9.42 13.96
CA VAL A 68 10.25 -8.56 15.11
C VAL A 68 9.00 -7.76 15.41
N ASP A 69 8.42 -8.00 16.57
CA ASP A 69 7.24 -7.26 17.04
C ASP A 69 7.69 -5.95 17.73
N GLY A 70 6.88 -4.90 17.58
CA GLY A 70 7.11 -3.61 18.24
C GLY A 70 6.77 -3.67 19.73
N LYS A 71 7.29 -2.70 20.50
CA LYS A 71 7.14 -2.63 21.97
C LYS A 71 5.69 -2.72 22.48
N HIS A 72 4.73 -2.21 21.69
CA HIS A 72 3.33 -2.13 22.05
C HIS A 72 2.43 -3.06 21.22
N THR A 73 3.03 -4.02 20.50
CA THR A 73 2.30 -4.97 19.67
C THR A 73 1.43 -5.86 20.54
N LYS A 74 0.12 -5.82 20.32
CA LYS A 74 -0.87 -6.71 20.97
C LYS A 74 -1.20 -7.93 20.11
N PHE A 75 -1.12 -7.76 18.80
CA PHE A 75 -1.33 -8.85 17.84
C PHE A 75 -0.36 -8.70 16.68
N ARG A 76 0.14 -9.84 16.19
CA ARG A 76 1.10 -9.85 15.08
C ARG A 76 0.42 -9.45 13.78
N CYS A 77 1.05 -8.55 13.04
CA CYS A 77 0.58 -8.15 11.72
C CYS A 77 0.55 -9.35 10.76
N PHE A 78 -0.61 -9.62 10.16
CA PHE A 78 -0.77 -10.69 9.18
C PHE A 78 0.16 -10.52 7.97
N SER A 79 0.30 -9.28 7.48
CA SER A 79 1.16 -8.98 6.33
C SER A 79 2.64 -9.21 6.63
N ALA A 80 3.11 -8.90 7.84
CA ALA A 80 4.49 -9.22 8.25
C ALA A 80 4.73 -10.75 8.32
N SER A 81 3.71 -11.52 8.76
CA SER A 81 3.78 -12.99 8.74
C SER A 81 3.83 -13.52 7.30
N GLN A 82 3.06 -12.95 6.39
CA GLN A 82 3.08 -13.30 4.98
C GLN A 82 4.44 -12.99 4.34
N GLU A 83 5.01 -11.83 4.62
CA GLU A 83 6.35 -11.43 4.18
C GLU A 83 7.44 -12.38 4.65
N ALA A 84 7.34 -12.87 5.90
CA ALA A 84 8.30 -13.83 6.44
C ALA A 84 8.19 -15.23 5.80
N LEU A 85 7.01 -15.60 5.30
CA LEU A 85 6.75 -16.91 4.71
C LEU A 85 6.99 -16.94 3.19
N LEU A 86 6.76 -15.81 2.50
CA LEU A 86 6.75 -15.74 1.05
C LEU A 86 7.84 -14.77 0.54
N PRO A 87 9.02 -15.28 0.15
CA PRO A 87 10.16 -14.44 -0.27
C PRO A 87 9.82 -13.48 -1.42
N ASN A 88 9.01 -13.91 -2.39
CA ASN A 88 8.61 -13.07 -3.52
C ASN A 88 7.76 -11.88 -3.05
N VAL A 89 6.84 -12.10 -2.11
CA VAL A 89 6.01 -11.04 -1.53
C VAL A 89 6.88 -10.04 -0.76
N TYR A 90 7.82 -10.54 0.04
CA TYR A 90 8.78 -9.70 0.75
C TYR A 90 9.61 -8.85 -0.22
N SER A 91 10.18 -9.48 -1.26
CA SER A 91 11.04 -8.79 -2.24
C SER A 91 10.29 -7.70 -3.00
N LEU A 92 9.05 -7.97 -3.45
CA LEU A 92 8.20 -7.01 -4.12
C LEU A 92 7.93 -5.79 -3.23
N ARG A 93 7.41 -6.02 -2.01
CA ARG A 93 7.08 -4.95 -1.06
C ARG A 93 8.30 -4.15 -0.62
N LYS A 94 9.45 -4.83 -0.43
CA LYS A 94 10.74 -4.20 -0.14
C LYS A 94 11.21 -3.33 -1.30
N GLY A 95 11.08 -3.81 -2.53
CA GLY A 95 11.41 -3.06 -3.73
C GLY A 95 10.61 -1.77 -3.83
N ASN A 96 9.28 -1.84 -3.71
CA ASN A 96 8.41 -0.67 -3.75
C ASN A 96 8.72 0.32 -2.61
N PHE A 97 8.86 -0.17 -1.38
CA PHE A 97 9.17 0.70 -0.24
C PHE A 97 10.52 1.40 -0.38
N ASN A 98 11.57 0.66 -0.77
CA ASN A 98 12.90 1.23 -0.95
C ASN A 98 12.96 2.22 -2.11
N ALA A 99 12.18 2.01 -3.16
CA ALA A 99 12.10 2.95 -4.27
C ALA A 99 11.47 4.29 -3.85
N LEU A 100 10.47 4.27 -2.96
CA LEU A 100 9.67 5.46 -2.63
C LEU A 100 10.16 6.22 -1.40
N ARG A 101 10.70 5.54 -0.38
CA ARG A 101 10.90 6.09 0.97
C ARG A 101 11.83 7.31 1.03
N ASP A 102 12.78 7.40 0.12
CA ASP A 102 13.81 8.44 0.09
C ASP A 102 13.62 9.42 -1.10
N MET A 103 12.51 9.27 -1.86
CA MET A 103 12.19 10.14 -2.99
C MET A 103 11.62 11.48 -2.53
N HIS A 104 11.87 12.53 -3.32
CA HIS A 104 11.12 13.77 -3.23
C HIS A 104 9.69 13.57 -3.75
N ILE A 105 8.73 14.34 -3.25
CA ILE A 105 7.30 14.20 -3.60
C ILE A 105 7.03 14.22 -5.10
N ASN A 106 7.69 15.10 -5.87
CA ASN A 106 7.49 15.17 -7.32
C ASN A 106 7.93 13.90 -8.04
N ASP A 107 9.00 13.27 -7.56
CA ASP A 107 9.49 12.00 -8.11
C ASP A 107 8.52 10.85 -7.73
N MET A 108 7.99 10.87 -6.50
CA MET A 108 6.94 9.92 -6.09
C MET A 108 5.72 10.02 -7.00
N ILE A 109 5.22 11.23 -7.26
CA ILE A 109 4.07 11.47 -8.16
C ILE A 109 4.37 10.93 -9.55
N HIS A 110 5.55 11.26 -10.09
CA HIS A 110 5.98 10.83 -11.42
C HIS A 110 6.01 9.29 -11.52
N HIS A 111 6.66 8.60 -10.57
CA HIS A 111 6.76 7.15 -10.58
C HIS A 111 5.41 6.46 -10.34
N LEU A 112 4.63 6.94 -9.38
CA LEU A 112 3.31 6.38 -9.10
C LEU A 112 2.35 6.50 -10.29
N HIS A 113 2.39 7.65 -10.99
CA HIS A 113 1.56 7.90 -12.17
C HIS A 113 2.00 7.07 -13.38
N ASN A 114 3.31 7.06 -13.68
CA ASN A 114 3.81 6.40 -14.88
C ASN A 114 3.87 4.87 -14.78
N ASP A 115 4.05 4.33 -13.56
CA ASP A 115 4.06 2.89 -13.31
C ASP A 115 2.65 2.33 -13.06
N LEU A 116 1.60 3.20 -13.01
CA LEU A 116 0.21 2.79 -12.88
C LEU A 116 -0.20 1.97 -14.09
N PRO A 117 -0.79 0.75 -13.93
CA PRO A 117 -1.26 -0.04 -15.04
C PRO A 117 -2.30 0.73 -15.89
N THR A 118 -2.14 0.71 -17.20
CA THR A 118 -2.99 1.47 -18.14
C THR A 118 -4.45 1.00 -18.16
N ASP A 119 -4.69 -0.24 -17.74
CA ASP A 119 -6.02 -0.85 -17.60
C ASP A 119 -6.52 -0.81 -16.14
N ALA A 120 -5.92 0.02 -15.27
CA ALA A 120 -6.41 0.16 -13.90
C ALA A 120 -7.79 0.85 -13.87
N GLY A 121 -8.75 0.20 -13.21
CA GLY A 121 -10.06 0.77 -12.89
C GLY A 121 -10.16 1.10 -11.40
N ILE A 122 -9.64 0.21 -10.56
CA ILE A 122 -9.61 0.40 -9.11
C ILE A 122 -8.21 0.07 -8.59
N VAL A 123 -7.68 0.93 -7.73
CA VAL A 123 -6.40 0.71 -7.07
C VAL A 123 -6.57 0.73 -5.56
N ARG A 124 -6.27 -0.38 -4.90
CA ARG A 124 -6.11 -0.40 -3.46
C ARG A 124 -4.71 0.09 -3.10
N ILE A 125 -4.65 1.26 -2.50
CA ILE A 125 -3.41 1.76 -1.91
C ILE A 125 -3.16 0.97 -0.62
N HIS A 126 -2.20 0.05 -0.66
CA HIS A 126 -1.80 -0.86 0.42
C HIS A 126 -2.81 -1.95 0.81
N VAL A 127 -2.59 -3.18 0.34
CA VAL A 127 -3.04 -4.39 1.04
C VAL A 127 -2.13 -4.62 2.25
N ALA A 128 -0.85 -4.27 2.10
CA ALA A 128 0.18 -4.32 3.14
C ALA A 128 0.98 -3.01 3.18
N GLY A 129 1.36 -2.56 4.36
CA GLY A 129 1.98 -1.26 4.58
C GLY A 129 0.97 -0.16 4.93
N ASP A 130 1.43 1.08 4.99
CA ASP A 130 0.62 2.28 5.25
C ASP A 130 1.36 3.51 4.68
N PHE A 131 0.78 4.69 4.77
CA PHE A 131 1.44 5.93 4.39
C PHE A 131 2.57 6.25 5.37
N PHE A 132 3.82 6.08 4.90
CA PHE A 132 5.01 6.25 5.72
C PHE A 132 5.41 7.71 5.95
N SER A 133 4.92 8.64 5.09
CA SER A 133 5.14 10.09 5.22
C SER A 133 3.92 10.87 4.74
N SER A 134 3.85 12.14 5.14
CA SER A 134 2.85 13.10 4.66
C SER A 134 2.96 13.33 3.16
N ASP A 135 4.19 13.47 2.65
CA ASP A 135 4.48 13.68 1.23
C ASP A 135 4.03 12.49 0.38
N TYR A 136 4.19 11.26 0.89
CA TYR A 136 3.72 10.07 0.18
C TYR A 136 2.19 10.00 0.11
N MET A 137 1.48 10.43 1.16
CA MET A 137 0.01 10.55 1.10
C MET A 137 -0.42 11.62 0.10
N LEU A 138 0.27 12.77 0.09
CA LEU A 138 0.02 13.85 -0.86
C LEU A 138 0.37 13.43 -2.31
N ALA A 139 1.40 12.61 -2.49
CA ALA A 139 1.72 12.08 -3.82
C ALA A 139 0.55 11.25 -4.37
N TRP A 140 -0.06 10.38 -3.57
CA TRP A 140 -1.25 9.63 -3.97
C TRP A 140 -2.47 10.51 -4.25
N TYR A 141 -2.64 11.60 -3.49
CA TYR A 141 -3.68 12.58 -3.78
C TYR A 141 -3.50 13.18 -5.18
N ASN A 142 -2.27 13.60 -5.52
CA ASN A 142 -1.96 14.13 -6.84
C ASN A 142 -2.15 13.09 -7.95
N VAL A 143 -1.73 11.85 -7.72
CA VAL A 143 -1.95 10.75 -8.68
C VAL A 143 -3.43 10.50 -8.91
N ALA A 144 -4.26 10.51 -7.87
CA ALA A 144 -5.71 10.39 -8.01
C ALA A 144 -6.31 11.55 -8.83
N SER A 145 -5.87 12.78 -8.57
CA SER A 145 -6.29 13.96 -9.33
C SER A 145 -5.92 13.88 -10.82
N LEU A 146 -4.76 13.30 -11.14
CA LEU A 146 -4.28 13.10 -12.52
C LEU A 146 -4.98 11.94 -13.23
N ASN A 147 -5.66 11.05 -12.49
CA ASN A 147 -6.32 9.86 -13.03
C ASN A 147 -7.80 9.79 -12.60
N PRO A 148 -8.65 10.72 -13.04
CA PRO A 148 -10.04 10.84 -12.58
C PRO A 148 -10.91 9.63 -12.89
N ASN A 149 -10.50 8.79 -13.84
CA ASN A 149 -11.19 7.57 -14.24
C ASN A 149 -10.74 6.31 -13.47
N VAL A 150 -9.91 6.46 -12.46
CA VAL A 150 -9.44 5.36 -11.59
C VAL A 150 -9.87 5.64 -10.16
N LEU A 151 -10.54 4.69 -9.52
CA LEU A 151 -10.88 4.76 -8.11
C LEU A 151 -9.70 4.32 -7.25
N PHE A 152 -9.24 5.18 -6.38
CA PHE A 152 -8.21 4.88 -5.39
C PHE A 152 -8.82 4.76 -4.00
N TYR A 153 -8.44 3.72 -3.24
CA TYR A 153 -8.89 3.61 -1.88
C TYR A 153 -7.82 3.02 -0.96
N ALA A 154 -7.84 3.43 0.30
CA ALA A 154 -6.92 2.94 1.32
C ALA A 154 -7.59 2.75 2.69
N TYR A 155 -7.10 1.76 3.43
CA TYR A 155 -7.30 1.67 4.87
C TYR A 155 -6.01 2.16 5.55
N THR A 156 -6.11 3.17 6.42
CA THR A 156 -4.93 3.80 7.00
C THR A 156 -5.03 4.03 8.51
N LYS A 157 -3.90 3.91 9.18
CA LYS A 157 -3.68 4.38 10.55
C LYS A 157 -2.98 5.75 10.59
N SER A 158 -2.54 6.24 9.44
CA SER A 158 -1.85 7.52 9.29
C SER A 158 -2.83 8.70 9.24
N ILE A 159 -3.81 8.69 10.18
CA ILE A 159 -4.92 9.65 10.25
C ILE A 159 -4.41 11.09 10.38
N ARG A 160 -3.28 11.30 11.07
CA ARG A 160 -2.68 12.64 11.23
C ARG A 160 -2.29 13.26 9.90
N TYR A 161 -1.78 12.48 8.94
CA TYR A 161 -1.46 12.96 7.60
C TYR A 161 -2.74 13.31 6.84
N TRP A 162 -3.77 12.45 6.92
CA TRP A 162 -5.06 12.72 6.31
C TRP A 162 -5.71 14.00 6.86
N GLN A 163 -5.75 14.16 8.18
CA GLN A 163 -6.31 15.38 8.82
C GLN A 163 -5.58 16.66 8.42
N PHE A 164 -4.30 16.59 8.13
CA PHE A 164 -3.53 17.72 7.60
C PHE A 164 -3.98 18.06 6.17
N HIS A 165 -4.00 17.06 5.30
CA HIS A 165 -4.28 17.29 3.87
C HIS A 165 -5.75 17.65 3.57
N ILE A 166 -6.72 17.08 4.28
CA ILE A 166 -8.15 17.36 4.04
C ILE A 166 -8.53 18.84 4.28
N LYS A 167 -7.71 19.58 5.01
CA LYS A 167 -7.91 21.02 5.25
C LYS A 167 -7.36 21.89 4.14
N GLU A 168 -6.36 21.39 3.43
CA GLU A 168 -5.58 22.15 2.46
C GLU A 168 -5.99 21.83 1.01
N TYR A 169 -6.58 20.67 0.77
CA TYR A 169 -6.88 20.17 -0.58
C TYR A 169 -8.35 19.79 -0.74
N PRO A 170 -8.94 20.00 -1.92
CA PRO A 170 -10.32 19.58 -2.21
C PRO A 170 -10.51 18.08 -2.04
N ILE A 171 -11.73 17.67 -1.73
CA ILE A 171 -12.10 16.24 -1.71
C ILE A 171 -12.20 15.77 -3.17
N LEU A 172 -11.58 14.64 -3.47
CA LEU A 172 -11.68 13.97 -4.77
C LEU A 172 -12.69 12.82 -4.69
N ASP A 173 -13.60 12.75 -5.64
CA ASP A 173 -14.62 11.69 -5.69
C ASP A 173 -14.02 10.30 -5.94
N ASN A 174 -12.83 10.24 -6.55
CA ASN A 174 -12.12 9.01 -6.87
C ASN A 174 -11.01 8.65 -5.86
N LEU A 175 -10.97 9.27 -4.67
CA LEU A 175 -9.99 8.94 -3.62
C LEU A 175 -10.68 8.76 -2.26
N VAL A 176 -10.69 7.51 -1.75
CA VAL A 176 -11.39 7.16 -0.52
C VAL A 176 -10.40 6.66 0.54
N PHE A 177 -10.36 7.34 1.69
CA PHE A 177 -9.63 6.89 2.86
C PHE A 177 -10.57 6.36 3.94
N THR A 178 -10.24 5.18 4.47
CA THR A 178 -10.95 4.58 5.60
C THR A 178 -10.01 4.50 6.80
N ALA A 179 -10.42 5.07 7.92
CA ALA A 179 -9.65 4.99 9.16
C ALA A 179 -9.61 3.54 9.68
N SER A 180 -8.41 3.05 9.97
CA SER A 180 -8.19 1.72 10.53
C SER A 180 -7.99 1.81 12.04
N TYR A 181 -8.69 0.96 12.80
CA TYR A 181 -8.58 0.92 14.25
C TYR A 181 -7.16 0.58 14.74
N GLY A 182 -6.75 1.15 15.89
CA GLY A 182 -5.44 0.89 16.52
C GLY A 182 -4.29 1.71 15.91
N GLY A 183 -4.59 2.84 15.29
CA GLY A 183 -3.62 3.87 14.87
C GLY A 183 -3.47 4.97 15.88
#